data_e2a740fd6dbdc609009083d093089d0e
#
_entry.id   e2a740fd6dbdc609009083d093089d0e
#
_cell.length_a   1.000
_cell.length_b   1.000
_cell.length_c   1.000
_cell.angle_alpha   90.00
_cell.angle_beta   90.00
_cell.angle_gamma   90.00
#
_symmetry.space_group_name_H-M   'P 1'
#
loop_
_entity.id
_entity.type
_entity.pdbx_description
1 polymer ?
#
loop_
_entity_poly.entity_id
_entity_poly.type
_entity_poly.pdbx_seq_one_letter_code
_entity_poly.pdbx_strand_id
1 'polypeptide(L)'
;MLYSGDANLTDEQIAKLPFDLYRQGYEYYWKTHAHPNSTFKYTTSSLLDLMRFDATDHIALVNKPLLMIAGSKADSLYMSEDAFAKATGTTDKELVRIEGATHIETYWVPQYVQAAMDKLTGFYRRTL
;
A
#
# COMPACT_ATOMS: atom_id res chain seq x y z
N MET A 1 -12.76 6.42 11.69
CA MET A 1 -11.91 6.86 12.79
C MET A 1 -10.49 6.60 12.37
N LEU A 2 -9.81 7.61 11.88
CA LEU A 2 -8.42 7.50 11.55
C LEU A 2 -7.66 7.26 12.85
N TYR A 3 -6.86 6.22 12.85
CA TYR A 3 -6.07 5.77 13.96
C TYR A 3 -5.07 6.85 14.33
N SER A 4 -5.43 7.73 15.24
CA SER A 4 -4.51 8.74 15.76
C SER A 4 -3.57 8.06 16.75
N GLY A 5 -2.54 7.39 16.22
CA GLY A 5 -1.26 7.23 16.87
C GLY A 5 -1.20 6.92 18.35
N ASP A 6 -2.09 6.10 18.92
CA ASP A 6 -1.90 5.61 20.28
C ASP A 6 -0.93 4.43 20.24
N ALA A 7 0.35 4.72 20.57
CA ALA A 7 1.43 3.75 20.56
C ALA A 7 1.28 2.61 21.60
N ASN A 8 0.20 2.62 22.40
CA ASN A 8 0.04 1.79 23.60
C ASN A 8 -1.21 0.93 23.61
N LEU A 9 -1.66 0.44 22.46
CA LEU A 9 -2.77 -0.52 22.45
C LEU A 9 -2.32 -1.85 23.06
N THR A 10 -3.21 -2.45 23.84
CA THR A 10 -3.05 -3.83 24.29
C THR A 10 -3.32 -4.81 23.14
N ASP A 11 -2.79 -6.04 23.26
CA ASP A 11 -3.00 -7.07 22.24
C ASP A 11 -4.50 -7.37 22.02
N GLU A 12 -5.32 -7.28 23.09
CA GLU A 12 -6.77 -7.41 22.98
C GLU A 12 -7.42 -6.27 22.17
N GLN A 13 -6.91 -5.06 22.29
CA GLN A 13 -7.39 -3.92 21.51
C GLN A 13 -6.98 -4.04 20.04
N ILE A 14 -5.74 -4.48 19.79
CA ILE A 14 -5.24 -4.71 18.43
C ILE A 14 -6.09 -5.79 17.73
N ALA A 15 -6.37 -6.91 18.42
CA ALA A 15 -7.18 -8.00 17.89
C ALA A 15 -8.61 -7.59 17.50
N LYS A 16 -9.12 -6.51 18.10
CA LYS A 16 -10.46 -5.95 17.79
C LYS A 16 -10.47 -4.95 16.64
N LEU A 17 -9.31 -4.60 16.07
CA LEU A 17 -9.27 -3.73 14.90
C LEU A 17 -9.96 -4.40 13.71
N PRO A 18 -10.74 -3.64 12.92
CA PRO A 18 -11.71 -4.24 11.98
C PRO A 18 -11.07 -4.92 10.76
N PHE A 19 -9.84 -4.54 10.39
CA PHE A 19 -9.18 -5.00 9.17
C PHE A 19 -7.78 -5.52 9.44
N ASP A 20 -7.32 -6.49 8.63
CA ASP A 20 -5.95 -6.99 8.69
C ASP A 20 -4.92 -5.90 8.47
N LEU A 21 -5.19 -4.97 7.57
CA LEU A 21 -4.35 -3.79 7.35
C LEU A 21 -4.07 -3.01 8.65
N TYR A 22 -5.08 -2.82 9.50
CA TYR A 22 -4.90 -2.08 10.75
C TYR A 22 -4.18 -2.91 11.81
N ARG A 23 -4.51 -4.19 11.96
CA ARG A 23 -3.85 -5.09 12.93
C ARG A 23 -2.37 -5.25 12.60
N GLN A 24 -2.09 -5.65 11.37
CA GLN A 24 -0.72 -5.87 10.89
C GLN A 24 0.07 -4.55 10.81
N GLY A 25 -0.60 -3.46 10.38
CA GLY A 25 0.00 -2.12 10.35
C GLY A 25 0.43 -1.66 11.74
N TYR A 26 -0.39 -1.89 12.76
CA TYR A 26 -0.02 -1.58 14.13
C TYR A 26 1.22 -2.38 14.56
N GLU A 27 1.22 -3.70 14.36
CA GLU A 27 2.36 -4.56 14.68
C GLU A 27 3.64 -4.11 13.94
N TYR A 28 3.51 -3.79 12.67
CA TYR A 28 4.63 -3.38 11.84
C TYR A 28 5.21 -2.03 12.29
N TYR A 29 4.39 -0.99 12.33
CA TYR A 29 4.86 0.38 12.55
C TYR A 29 5.17 0.73 14.00
N TRP A 30 4.51 0.07 14.96
CA TRP A 30 4.65 0.39 16.39
C TRP A 30 5.47 -0.63 17.17
N LYS A 31 5.64 -1.85 16.68
CA LYS A 31 6.37 -2.92 17.37
C LYS A 31 7.58 -3.39 16.57
N THR A 32 7.35 -4.19 15.53
CA THR A 32 8.42 -4.96 14.87
C THR A 32 9.38 -4.11 14.04
N HIS A 33 8.89 -3.03 13.42
CA HIS A 33 9.65 -2.13 12.55
C HIS A 33 9.53 -0.67 13.00
N ALA A 34 9.26 -0.46 14.29
CA ALA A 34 9.17 0.87 14.87
C ALA A 34 10.47 1.66 14.67
N HIS A 35 10.36 2.94 14.32
CA HIS A 35 11.50 3.82 14.18
C HIS A 35 11.23 5.16 14.88
N PRO A 36 12.19 5.74 15.62
CA PRO A 36 11.98 6.97 16.41
C PRO A 36 11.48 8.15 15.59
N ASN A 37 11.85 8.22 14.32
CA ASN A 37 11.44 9.29 13.40
C ASN A 37 10.14 8.95 12.64
N SER A 38 9.56 7.77 12.82
CA SER A 38 8.30 7.38 12.22
C SER A 38 7.17 7.77 13.16
N THR A 39 6.36 8.75 12.77
CA THR A 39 5.20 9.17 13.54
C THR A 39 3.99 9.28 12.61
N PHE A 40 2.81 8.92 13.11
CA PHE A 40 1.55 9.16 12.39
C PHE A 40 0.99 10.57 12.66
N LYS A 41 1.86 11.51 13.05
CA LYS A 41 1.48 12.90 13.30
C LYS A 41 1.49 13.68 11.99
N TYR A 42 0.47 14.47 11.78
CA TYR A 42 0.35 15.40 10.66
C TYR A 42 -0.22 16.73 11.17
N THR A 43 0.01 17.79 10.41
CA THR A 43 -0.52 19.12 10.77
C THR A 43 -2.01 19.20 10.42
N THR A 44 -2.77 19.98 11.18
CA THR A 44 -4.19 20.21 10.88
C THR A 44 -4.39 20.78 9.48
N SER A 45 -3.46 21.60 9.00
CA SER A 45 -3.50 22.14 7.63
C SER A 45 -3.40 21.09 6.54
N SER A 46 -2.71 19.97 6.81
CA SER A 46 -2.59 18.85 5.86
C SER A 46 -3.91 18.11 5.65
N LEU A 47 -4.88 18.25 6.55
CA LEU A 47 -6.18 17.58 6.42
C LEU A 47 -6.92 17.97 5.15
N LEU A 48 -6.88 19.25 4.76
CA LEU A 48 -7.54 19.70 3.54
C LEU A 48 -6.95 19.03 2.29
N ASP A 49 -5.64 18.91 2.26
CA ASP A 49 -4.94 18.27 1.14
C ASP A 49 -5.22 16.76 1.13
N LEU A 50 -5.20 16.10 2.29
CA LEU A 50 -5.54 14.68 2.43
C LEU A 50 -6.99 14.38 2.01
N MET A 51 -7.95 15.26 2.36
CA MET A 51 -9.36 15.10 1.98
C MET A 51 -9.61 15.31 0.48
N ARG A 52 -8.77 16.07 -0.19
CA ARG A 52 -8.88 16.37 -1.63
C ARG A 52 -8.04 15.44 -2.49
N PHE A 53 -7.10 14.72 -1.89
CA PHE A 53 -6.18 13.86 -2.63
C PHE A 53 -6.90 12.61 -3.14
N ASP A 54 -6.87 12.43 -4.45
CA ASP A 54 -7.21 11.17 -5.11
C ASP A 54 -6.04 10.77 -6.03
N ALA A 55 -5.39 9.66 -5.71
CA ALA A 55 -4.26 9.14 -6.49
C ALA A 55 -4.67 8.73 -7.92
N THR A 56 -5.97 8.57 -8.18
CA THR A 56 -6.49 8.22 -9.50
C THR A 56 -6.85 9.43 -10.35
N ASP A 57 -6.83 10.64 -9.78
CA ASP A 57 -6.99 11.87 -10.55
C ASP A 57 -5.93 11.93 -11.65
N HIS A 58 -6.38 12.13 -12.87
CA HIS A 58 -5.51 12.18 -14.05
C HIS A 58 -4.75 10.90 -14.40
N ILE A 59 -5.00 9.76 -13.75
CA ILE A 59 -4.31 8.48 -14.06
C ILE A 59 -4.53 8.06 -15.53
N ALA A 60 -5.62 8.48 -16.15
CA ALA A 60 -5.89 8.27 -17.57
C ALA A 60 -4.89 9.01 -18.50
N LEU A 61 -4.13 9.99 -17.98
CA LEU A 61 -3.09 10.69 -18.73
C LEU A 61 -1.74 9.95 -18.72
N VAL A 62 -1.59 8.90 -17.90
CA VAL A 62 -0.37 8.06 -17.89
C VAL A 62 -0.29 7.32 -19.21
N ASN A 63 0.69 7.72 -20.04
CA ASN A 63 0.92 7.16 -21.39
C ASN A 63 2.24 6.39 -21.51
N LYS A 64 2.82 6.02 -20.40
CA LYS A 64 4.05 5.21 -20.29
C LYS A 64 3.73 3.82 -19.74
N PRO A 65 4.66 2.87 -19.88
CA PRO A 65 4.50 1.56 -19.25
C PRO A 65 4.15 1.69 -17.76
N LEU A 66 3.15 0.95 -17.31
CA LEU A 66 2.65 1.00 -15.94
C LEU A 66 2.66 -0.39 -15.31
N LEU A 67 3.37 -0.53 -14.20
CA LEU A 67 3.32 -1.72 -13.36
C LEU A 67 2.74 -1.35 -11.99
N MET A 68 1.71 -2.08 -11.59
CA MET A 68 1.15 -2.04 -10.24
C MET A 68 1.36 -3.39 -9.57
N ILE A 69 1.71 -3.40 -8.28
CA ILE A 69 1.92 -4.63 -7.51
C ILE A 69 1.14 -4.52 -6.20
N ALA A 70 0.37 -5.53 -5.87
CA ALA A 70 -0.40 -5.60 -4.63
C ALA A 70 -0.45 -7.04 -4.11
N GLY A 71 -0.71 -7.23 -2.82
CA GLY A 71 -0.98 -8.54 -2.26
C GLY A 71 -2.37 -9.05 -2.67
N SER A 72 -2.48 -10.34 -3.00
CA SER A 72 -3.77 -10.92 -3.41
C SER A 72 -4.80 -11.00 -2.27
N LYS A 73 -4.33 -10.94 -1.03
CA LYS A 73 -5.18 -10.89 0.19
C LYS A 73 -5.18 -9.51 0.87
N ALA A 74 -4.67 -8.48 0.20
CA ALA A 74 -4.71 -7.14 0.75
C ALA A 74 -6.15 -6.61 0.78
N ASP A 75 -6.63 -6.15 1.93
CA ASP A 75 -7.94 -5.48 2.08
C ASP A 75 -8.04 -4.21 1.21
N SER A 76 -6.88 -3.64 0.82
CA SER A 76 -6.77 -2.49 -0.09
C SER A 76 -6.60 -2.85 -1.57
N LEU A 77 -6.68 -4.13 -1.95
CA LEU A 77 -6.47 -4.57 -3.34
C LEU A 77 -7.40 -3.88 -4.32
N TYR A 78 -8.66 -3.65 -3.93
CA TYR A 78 -9.65 -2.96 -4.75
C TYR A 78 -9.18 -1.57 -5.22
N MET A 79 -8.39 -0.85 -4.39
CA MET A 79 -7.85 0.47 -4.78
C MET A 79 -6.88 0.36 -5.96
N SER A 80 -6.06 -0.70 -5.98
CA SER A 80 -5.15 -0.97 -7.10
C SER A 80 -5.92 -1.41 -8.36
N GLU A 81 -6.96 -2.21 -8.19
CA GLU A 81 -7.81 -2.67 -9.30
C GLU A 81 -8.58 -1.51 -9.93
N ASP A 82 -9.16 -0.62 -9.11
CA ASP A 82 -9.85 0.58 -9.59
C ASP A 82 -8.89 1.54 -10.30
N ALA A 83 -7.71 1.77 -9.72
CA ALA A 83 -6.67 2.60 -10.35
C ALA A 83 -6.21 2.00 -11.68
N PHE A 84 -5.97 0.70 -11.73
CA PHE A 84 -5.58 0.00 -12.95
C PHE A 84 -6.66 0.09 -14.04
N ALA A 85 -7.93 -0.04 -13.68
CA ALA A 85 -9.04 0.11 -14.62
C ALA A 85 -9.10 1.53 -15.21
N LYS A 86 -8.90 2.55 -14.37
CA LYS A 86 -8.91 3.96 -14.78
C LYS A 86 -7.68 4.39 -15.59
N ALA A 87 -6.57 3.66 -15.54
CA ALA A 87 -5.35 3.96 -16.29
C ALA A 87 -5.52 3.61 -17.78
N THR A 88 -6.29 4.39 -18.51
CA THR A 88 -6.66 4.15 -19.92
C THR A 88 -5.68 4.76 -20.93
N GLY A 89 -4.76 5.60 -20.48
CA GLY A 89 -3.78 6.28 -21.36
C GLY A 89 -2.67 5.38 -21.89
N THR A 90 -2.54 4.18 -21.37
CA THR A 90 -1.56 3.19 -21.83
C THR A 90 -2.18 1.81 -21.94
N THR A 91 -1.76 1.06 -22.98
CA THR A 91 -2.06 -0.37 -23.13
C THR A 91 -0.95 -1.25 -22.57
N ASP A 92 0.28 -0.70 -22.40
CA ASP A 92 1.41 -1.38 -21.76
C ASP A 92 1.28 -1.24 -20.24
N LYS A 93 0.35 -1.99 -19.66
CA LYS A 93 0.12 -1.99 -18.23
C LYS A 93 -0.10 -3.39 -17.68
N GLU A 94 0.40 -3.63 -16.45
CA GLU A 94 0.27 -4.91 -15.73
C GLU A 94 -0.12 -4.64 -14.28
N LEU A 95 -1.07 -5.42 -13.74
CA LEU A 95 -1.36 -5.49 -12.31
C LEU A 95 -0.96 -6.88 -11.80
N VAL A 96 0.11 -6.93 -11.04
CA VAL A 96 0.63 -8.15 -10.40
C VAL A 96 0.02 -8.30 -9.02
N ARG A 97 -0.59 -9.45 -8.76
CA ARG A 97 -1.07 -9.85 -7.44
C ARG A 97 -0.11 -10.87 -6.84
N ILE A 98 0.58 -10.47 -5.77
CA ILE A 98 1.47 -11.38 -5.02
C ILE A 98 0.59 -12.35 -4.23
N GLU A 99 0.60 -13.62 -4.65
CA GLU A 99 -0.29 -14.64 -4.13
C GLU A 99 -0.11 -14.87 -2.63
N GLY A 100 -1.21 -14.84 -1.89
CA GLY A 100 -1.27 -15.06 -0.45
C GLY A 100 -0.85 -13.87 0.41
N ALA A 101 -0.22 -12.84 -0.15
CA ALA A 101 0.26 -11.68 0.60
C ALA A 101 -0.88 -10.74 0.99
N THR A 102 -0.85 -10.24 2.23
CA THR A 102 -1.65 -9.11 2.70
C THR A 102 -0.95 -7.79 2.36
N HIS A 103 -1.59 -6.66 2.65
CA HIS A 103 -1.00 -5.34 2.38
C HIS A 103 0.35 -5.16 3.08
N ILE A 104 0.39 -5.36 4.39
CA ILE A 104 1.60 -5.11 5.20
C ILE A 104 2.69 -6.15 4.93
N GLU A 105 2.33 -7.40 4.68
CA GLU A 105 3.29 -8.46 4.40
C GLU A 105 4.12 -8.20 3.13
N THR A 106 3.58 -7.47 2.15
CA THR A 106 4.33 -7.08 0.95
C THR A 106 5.53 -6.18 1.26
N TYR A 107 5.59 -5.55 2.43
CA TYR A 107 6.67 -4.63 2.80
C TYR A 107 7.93 -5.33 3.27
N TRP A 108 7.79 -6.49 3.93
CA TRP A 108 8.90 -7.07 4.69
C TRP A 108 9.02 -8.59 4.65
N VAL A 109 7.95 -9.33 4.32
CA VAL A 109 8.04 -10.81 4.26
C VAL A 109 8.90 -11.21 3.07
N PRO A 110 10.06 -11.90 3.29
CA PRO A 110 11.09 -12.06 2.25
C PRO A 110 10.57 -12.65 0.95
N GLN A 111 9.71 -13.67 1.01
CA GLN A 111 9.16 -14.34 -0.18
C GLN A 111 8.30 -13.38 -1.03
N TYR A 112 7.52 -12.50 -0.39
CA TYR A 112 6.66 -11.55 -1.08
C TYR A 112 7.45 -10.37 -1.65
N VAL A 113 8.44 -9.90 -0.87
CA VAL A 113 9.39 -8.87 -1.34
C VAL A 113 10.18 -9.39 -2.54
N GLN A 114 10.68 -10.64 -2.50
CA GLN A 114 11.41 -11.24 -3.62
C GLN A 114 10.53 -11.35 -4.88
N ALA A 115 9.30 -11.82 -4.73
CA ALA A 115 8.36 -11.91 -5.84
C ALA A 115 8.07 -10.54 -6.49
N ALA A 116 7.92 -9.49 -5.66
CA ALA A 116 7.76 -8.11 -6.14
C ALA A 116 9.03 -7.61 -6.85
N MET A 117 10.23 -7.87 -6.28
CA MET A 117 11.51 -7.47 -6.86
C MET A 117 11.79 -8.13 -8.21
N ASP A 118 11.44 -9.39 -8.38
CA ASP A 118 11.60 -10.09 -9.66
C ASP A 118 10.76 -9.43 -10.75
N LYS A 119 9.51 -9.06 -10.43
CA LYS A 119 8.63 -8.34 -11.36
C LYS A 119 9.14 -6.93 -11.67
N LEU A 120 9.55 -6.18 -10.65
CA LEU A 120 10.13 -4.84 -10.81
C LEU A 120 11.40 -4.87 -11.66
N THR A 121 12.30 -5.80 -11.40
CA THR A 121 13.54 -5.94 -12.16
C THR A 121 13.27 -6.24 -13.63
N GLY A 122 12.35 -7.14 -13.93
CA GLY A 122 11.94 -7.44 -15.29
C GLY A 122 11.32 -6.23 -16.00
N PHE A 123 10.45 -5.52 -15.29
CA PHE A 123 9.80 -4.31 -15.80
C PHE A 123 10.83 -3.22 -16.16
N TYR A 124 11.73 -2.88 -15.23
CA TYR A 124 12.73 -1.82 -15.47
C TYR A 124 13.73 -2.19 -16.56
N ARG A 125 14.17 -3.45 -16.64
CA ARG A 125 15.05 -3.89 -17.76
C ARG A 125 14.41 -3.75 -19.12
N ARG A 126 13.09 -3.83 -19.20
CA ARG A 126 12.34 -3.68 -20.44
C ARG A 126 12.06 -2.22 -20.81
N THR A 127 11.94 -1.36 -19.80
CA THR A 127 11.42 0.01 -20.01
C THR A 127 12.47 1.12 -19.89
N LEU A 128 13.66 0.82 -19.34
CA LEU A 128 14.81 1.71 -19.26
C LEU A 128 15.93 1.29 -20.20
#